data_4585d413963b5f31b875f80fe45766d6
#
_entry.id   4585d413963b5f31b875f80fe45766d6
#
_cell.length_a   1.000
_cell.length_b   1.000
_cell.length_c   1.000
_cell.angle_alpha   90.00
_cell.angle_beta   90.00
_cell.angle_gamma   90.00
#
_symmetry.space_group_name_H-M   'P 1'
#
loop_
_entity.id
_entity.type
_entity.pdbx_description
1 polymer ?
#
loop_
_entity_poly.entity_id
_entity_poly.type
_entity_poly.pdbx_seq_one_letter_code
_entity_poly.pdbx_strand_id
1 'polypeptide(L)'
;EYVKKLPMAKTTEGIFAPWAFYKKDFQEIGGHDPIFAPQSKEDTDIFNRFQLNGIKFIQTWEGCVYHMTCRGSRFADGAKRNPNGDVFMKNRETDEWLKQNQKSTREFLRKWGHYCKHDTLMKPIIPPKYDIGFIVNNCNHQLLTALEPWCSVIYVDESNDIVLRDNYIRLEQPNTSFNLHERVKPFDNEKQNEILVTIDGNNF
;
A
#
# COMPACT_ATOMS: atom_id res chain seq x y z
N GLU A 1 -23.47 -25.42 -4.52
CA GLU A 1 -24.42 -25.32 -3.39
C GLU A 1 -24.32 -24.00 -2.63
N TYR A 2 -23.11 -23.45 -2.39
CA TYR A 2 -22.92 -22.18 -1.67
C TYR A 2 -23.65 -21.02 -2.38
N VAL A 3 -23.44 -20.87 -3.69
CA VAL A 3 -24.02 -19.78 -4.49
C VAL A 3 -25.56 -19.79 -4.43
N LYS A 4 -26.19 -20.97 -4.36
CA LYS A 4 -27.66 -21.10 -4.25
C LYS A 4 -28.23 -20.55 -2.94
N LYS A 5 -27.37 -20.34 -1.92
CA LYS A 5 -27.77 -19.79 -0.61
C LYS A 5 -27.58 -18.27 -0.55
N LEU A 6 -26.98 -17.67 -1.56
CA LEU A 6 -26.78 -16.23 -1.61
C LEU A 6 -28.08 -15.51 -1.92
N PRO A 7 -28.37 -14.38 -1.28
CA PRO A 7 -29.55 -13.59 -1.55
C PRO A 7 -29.48 -13.01 -2.97
N MET A 8 -30.31 -13.54 -3.86
CA MET A 8 -30.48 -13.01 -5.21
C MET A 8 -31.05 -11.59 -5.17
N ALA A 9 -30.76 -10.80 -6.18
CA ALA A 9 -31.17 -9.39 -6.31
C ALA A 9 -30.71 -8.45 -5.18
N LYS A 10 -29.82 -8.90 -4.30
CA LYS A 10 -29.22 -8.02 -3.28
C LYS A 10 -28.09 -7.19 -3.87
N THR A 11 -28.13 -5.91 -3.59
CA THR A 11 -27.01 -4.99 -3.84
C THR A 11 -26.51 -4.38 -2.55
N THR A 12 -25.21 -4.09 -2.49
CA THR A 12 -24.55 -3.43 -1.37
C THR A 12 -23.58 -2.39 -1.91
N GLU A 13 -23.16 -1.43 -1.06
CA GLU A 13 -22.09 -0.52 -1.39
C GLU A 13 -20.74 -1.17 -1.02
N GLY A 14 -19.99 -1.58 -2.03
CA GLY A 14 -18.70 -2.18 -1.85
C GLY A 14 -18.05 -2.48 -3.20
N ILE A 15 -16.79 -2.78 -3.21
CA ILE A 15 -16.09 -3.11 -4.45
C ILE A 15 -15.02 -4.16 -4.21
N PHE A 16 -15.08 -5.25 -4.98
CA PHE A 16 -14.05 -6.27 -5.07
C PHE A 16 -14.06 -6.92 -6.46
N ALA A 17 -12.98 -7.53 -6.84
CA ALA A 17 -12.86 -8.22 -8.13
C ALA A 17 -13.80 -9.46 -8.19
N PRO A 18 -14.42 -9.75 -9.37
CA PRO A 18 -14.37 -8.99 -10.61
C PRO A 18 -15.22 -7.72 -10.53
N TRP A 19 -14.82 -6.68 -11.21
CA TRP A 19 -15.48 -5.40 -11.22
C TRP A 19 -15.59 -4.84 -12.64
N ALA A 20 -16.63 -4.05 -12.88
CA ALA A 20 -16.88 -3.38 -14.14
C ALA A 20 -17.07 -1.88 -13.88
N PHE A 21 -16.59 -1.06 -14.78
CA PHE A 21 -16.68 0.38 -14.69
C PHE A 21 -16.71 0.99 -16.09
N TYR A 22 -17.15 2.23 -16.19
CA TYR A 22 -17.09 2.93 -17.45
C TYR A 22 -15.65 3.37 -17.76
N LYS A 23 -15.24 3.18 -19.01
CA LYS A 23 -13.90 3.58 -19.46
C LYS A 23 -13.59 5.05 -19.16
N LYS A 24 -14.59 5.95 -19.30
CA LYS A 24 -14.43 7.37 -19.00
C LYS A 24 -14.03 7.62 -17.55
N ASP A 25 -14.67 6.92 -16.60
CA ASP A 25 -14.39 7.09 -15.16
C ASP A 25 -12.97 6.62 -14.82
N PHE A 26 -12.53 5.53 -15.45
CA PHE A 26 -11.16 5.04 -15.31
C PHE A 26 -10.12 6.01 -15.89
N GLN A 27 -10.43 6.63 -17.02
CA GLN A 27 -9.56 7.62 -17.63
C GLN A 27 -9.51 8.91 -16.82
N GLU A 28 -10.63 9.33 -16.25
CA GLU A 28 -10.74 10.54 -15.42
C GLU A 28 -9.88 10.48 -14.18
N ILE A 29 -9.79 9.32 -13.52
CA ILE A 29 -8.92 9.12 -12.37
C ILE A 29 -7.46 8.83 -12.74
N GLY A 30 -7.10 8.80 -14.03
CA GLY A 30 -5.74 8.54 -14.51
C GLY A 30 -5.35 7.07 -14.62
N GLY A 31 -6.31 6.13 -14.54
CA GLY A 31 -6.03 4.69 -14.68
C GLY A 31 -5.32 4.07 -13.49
N HIS A 32 -4.65 2.94 -13.70
CA HIS A 32 -3.77 2.34 -12.69
C HIS A 32 -2.51 3.19 -12.49
N ASP A 33 -2.12 3.38 -11.23
CA ASP A 33 -0.88 4.06 -10.91
C ASP A 33 0.32 3.11 -11.10
N PRO A 34 1.29 3.46 -11.97
CA PRO A 34 2.44 2.59 -12.25
C PRO A 34 3.37 2.37 -11.07
N ILE A 35 3.27 3.16 -9.99
CA ILE A 35 4.09 2.95 -8.78
C ILE A 35 3.86 1.57 -8.15
N PHE A 36 2.68 0.97 -8.39
CA PHE A 36 2.31 -0.35 -7.89
C PHE A 36 2.67 -1.49 -8.85
N ALA A 37 3.26 -1.19 -10.01
CA ALA A 37 3.65 -2.24 -10.95
C ALA A 37 4.72 -3.19 -10.33
N PRO A 38 4.65 -4.49 -10.64
CA PRO A 38 3.69 -5.17 -11.48
C PRO A 38 2.40 -5.60 -10.76
N GLN A 39 2.31 -5.47 -9.43
CA GLN A 39 1.14 -5.87 -8.65
C GLN A 39 1.22 -5.46 -7.18
N SER A 40 0.11 -5.66 -6.46
CA SER A 40 -0.10 -5.40 -5.03
C SER A 40 -0.41 -3.94 -4.71
N LYS A 41 -1.53 -3.70 -4.03
CA LYS A 41 -2.11 -2.42 -3.61
C LYS A 41 -2.73 -1.57 -4.75
N GLU A 42 -2.55 -1.95 -6.02
CA GLU A 42 -3.12 -1.27 -7.18
C GLU A 42 -4.65 -1.20 -7.11
N ASP A 43 -5.30 -2.28 -6.67
CA ASP A 43 -6.76 -2.34 -6.53
C ASP A 43 -7.26 -1.35 -5.47
N THR A 44 -6.65 -1.36 -4.29
CA THR A 44 -7.05 -0.44 -3.22
C THR A 44 -6.78 1.01 -3.61
N ASP A 45 -5.67 1.28 -4.28
CA ASP A 45 -5.36 2.62 -4.77
C ASP A 45 -6.43 3.14 -5.73
N ILE A 46 -6.82 2.32 -6.71
CA ILE A 46 -7.83 2.71 -7.69
C ILE A 46 -9.21 2.87 -7.03
N PHE A 47 -9.56 2.02 -6.07
CA PHE A 47 -10.82 2.13 -5.35
C PHE A 47 -10.88 3.40 -4.49
N ASN A 48 -9.78 3.75 -3.83
CA ASN A 48 -9.67 5.02 -3.11
C ASN A 48 -9.89 6.22 -4.04
N ARG A 49 -9.24 6.22 -5.22
CA ARG A 49 -9.39 7.31 -6.18
C ARG A 49 -10.79 7.40 -6.76
N PHE A 50 -11.43 6.27 -7.06
CA PHE A 50 -12.84 6.23 -7.46
C PHE A 50 -13.75 6.84 -6.39
N GLN A 51 -13.56 6.46 -5.13
CA GLN A 51 -14.38 6.99 -4.02
C GLN A 51 -14.17 8.49 -3.83
N LEU A 52 -12.93 8.98 -3.89
CA LEU A 52 -12.64 10.41 -3.77
C LEU A 52 -13.20 11.22 -4.95
N ASN A 53 -13.31 10.60 -6.12
CA ASN A 53 -13.95 11.20 -7.31
C ASN A 53 -15.49 11.08 -7.31
N GLY A 54 -16.08 10.64 -6.20
CA GLY A 54 -17.53 10.56 -6.03
C GLY A 54 -18.20 9.39 -6.78
N ILE A 55 -17.43 8.43 -7.29
CA ILE A 55 -17.97 7.27 -7.98
C ILE A 55 -18.64 6.34 -6.99
N LYS A 56 -19.89 6.01 -7.24
CA LYS A 56 -20.69 5.11 -6.41
C LYS A 56 -20.39 3.66 -6.74
N PHE A 57 -20.04 2.87 -5.73
CA PHE A 57 -19.85 1.43 -5.87
C PHE A 57 -21.20 0.70 -5.69
N ILE A 58 -21.46 -0.24 -6.57
CA ILE A 58 -22.62 -1.13 -6.47
C ILE A 58 -22.11 -2.56 -6.60
N GLN A 59 -22.14 -3.30 -5.50
CA GLN A 59 -21.78 -4.71 -5.47
C GLN A 59 -23.04 -5.55 -5.60
N THR A 60 -23.11 -6.39 -6.63
CA THR A 60 -24.21 -7.35 -6.79
C THR A 60 -23.82 -8.71 -6.27
N TRP A 61 -24.73 -9.35 -5.54
CA TRP A 61 -24.54 -10.70 -5.02
C TRP A 61 -24.81 -11.79 -6.07
N GLU A 62 -25.35 -11.40 -7.23
CA GLU A 62 -25.53 -12.30 -8.39
C GLU A 62 -24.22 -12.53 -9.17
N GLY A 63 -23.29 -11.59 -9.08
CA GLY A 63 -21.99 -11.68 -9.75
C GLY A 63 -20.94 -12.47 -8.95
N CYS A 64 -21.31 -13.64 -8.44
CA CYS A 64 -20.41 -14.44 -7.62
C CYS A 64 -19.37 -15.20 -8.47
N VAL A 65 -18.11 -15.03 -8.11
CA VAL A 65 -16.99 -15.82 -8.66
C VAL A 65 -16.21 -16.47 -7.52
N TYR A 66 -15.67 -17.64 -7.81
CA TYR A 66 -14.75 -18.29 -6.89
C TYR A 66 -13.34 -17.75 -7.07
N HIS A 67 -12.87 -16.98 -6.09
CA HIS A 67 -11.52 -16.42 -6.09
C HIS A 67 -10.51 -17.47 -5.60
N MET A 68 -9.76 -18.06 -6.50
CA MET A 68 -8.74 -19.06 -6.20
C MET A 68 -7.46 -18.46 -5.61
N THR A 69 -7.52 -17.45 -4.81
CA THR A 69 -6.38 -16.78 -4.16
C THR A 69 -5.01 -17.13 -4.74
N CYS A 70 -4.86 -16.94 -6.03
CA CYS A 70 -3.61 -17.12 -6.71
C CYS A 70 -2.86 -15.81 -6.63
N ARG A 71 -1.93 -15.65 -5.76
CA ARG A 71 -1.17 -14.42 -5.57
C ARG A 71 -0.41 -13.99 -6.82
N GLY A 72 -1.17 -13.55 -7.84
CA GLY A 72 -0.69 -13.19 -9.16
C GLY A 72 -0.20 -14.40 -9.99
N SER A 73 0.26 -14.12 -11.19
CA SER A 73 0.72 -15.10 -12.18
C SER A 73 2.05 -15.78 -11.83
N ARG A 74 2.66 -15.45 -10.69
CA ARG A 74 3.98 -15.93 -10.31
C ARG A 74 3.93 -17.16 -9.41
N PHE A 75 3.34 -18.23 -9.91
CA PHE A 75 3.55 -19.55 -9.36
C PHE A 75 4.71 -20.22 -10.07
N ALA A 76 5.90 -20.13 -9.51
CA ALA A 76 7.02 -20.93 -10.00
C ALA A 76 6.71 -22.43 -9.98
N ASP A 77 5.91 -22.87 -9.01
CA ASP A 77 5.65 -24.30 -8.74
C ASP A 77 4.20 -24.75 -9.02
N GLY A 78 3.36 -23.87 -9.57
CA GLY A 78 1.93 -24.16 -9.71
C GLY A 78 1.18 -24.12 -8.39
N ALA A 79 -0.14 -24.24 -8.44
CA ALA A 79 -0.98 -24.25 -7.25
C ALA A 79 -0.86 -25.60 -6.54
N LYS A 80 -0.13 -25.65 -5.43
CA LYS A 80 -0.09 -26.85 -4.59
C LYS A 80 -1.41 -26.92 -3.79
N ARG A 81 -2.01 -28.11 -3.76
CA ARG A 81 -3.21 -28.41 -3.01
C ARG A 81 -2.84 -29.32 -1.84
N ASN A 82 -3.52 -29.16 -0.71
CA ASN A 82 -3.46 -30.14 0.37
C ASN A 82 -4.18 -31.44 -0.04
N PRO A 83 -4.07 -32.54 0.73
CA PRO A 83 -4.75 -33.79 0.42
C PRO A 83 -6.27 -33.68 0.27
N ASN A 84 -6.90 -32.67 0.87
CA ASN A 84 -8.34 -32.40 0.76
C ASN A 84 -8.70 -31.59 -0.50
N GLY A 85 -7.75 -31.23 -1.32
CA GLY A 85 -7.95 -30.46 -2.53
C GLY A 85 -8.00 -28.94 -2.30
N ASP A 86 -7.89 -28.47 -1.06
CA ASP A 86 -7.83 -27.03 -0.76
C ASP A 86 -6.53 -26.42 -1.25
N VAL A 87 -6.65 -25.18 -1.67
CA VAL A 87 -5.49 -24.47 -2.15
C VAL A 87 -4.62 -24.03 -0.97
N PHE A 88 -3.41 -24.58 -0.93
CA PHE A 88 -2.47 -24.33 0.14
C PHE A 88 -1.61 -23.10 -0.13
N MET A 89 -1.63 -22.15 0.80
CA MET A 89 -1.00 -20.83 0.65
C MET A 89 0.49 -20.80 0.96
N LYS A 90 1.00 -21.73 1.78
CA LYS A 90 2.33 -21.66 2.40
C LYS A 90 3.49 -21.56 1.41
N ASN A 91 3.43 -22.15 0.25
CA ASN A 91 4.54 -22.14 -0.73
C ASN A 91 4.26 -21.24 -1.94
N ARG A 92 3.33 -20.31 -1.81
CA ARG A 92 2.96 -19.38 -2.88
C ARG A 92 3.64 -18.03 -2.76
N GLU A 93 4.16 -17.72 -1.58
CA GLU A 93 4.88 -16.49 -1.30
C GLU A 93 6.35 -16.74 -1.64
N THR A 94 6.72 -16.42 -2.87
CA THR A 94 8.13 -16.37 -3.25
C THR A 94 8.78 -15.12 -2.67
N ASP A 95 10.09 -15.13 -2.50
CA ASP A 95 10.85 -13.96 -2.04
C ASP A 95 10.63 -12.75 -2.94
N GLU A 96 10.48 -12.96 -4.23
CA GLU A 96 10.18 -11.91 -5.21
C GLU A 96 8.81 -11.31 -4.98
N TRP A 97 7.81 -12.15 -4.68
CA TRP A 97 6.46 -11.65 -4.35
C TRP A 97 6.46 -10.88 -3.04
N LEU A 98 7.17 -11.36 -2.02
CA LEU A 98 7.31 -10.68 -0.73
C LEU A 98 7.98 -9.31 -0.89
N LYS A 99 9.07 -9.24 -1.64
CA LYS A 99 9.76 -7.98 -1.95
C LYS A 99 8.85 -7.01 -2.70
N GLN A 100 8.12 -7.50 -3.70
CA GLN A 100 7.16 -6.67 -4.43
C GLN A 100 6.03 -6.17 -3.54
N ASN A 101 5.49 -7.03 -2.68
CA ASN A 101 4.43 -6.63 -1.74
C ASN A 101 4.93 -5.60 -0.72
N GLN A 102 6.17 -5.74 -0.23
CA GLN A 102 6.80 -4.74 0.64
C GLN A 102 6.96 -3.40 -0.09
N LYS A 103 7.52 -3.41 -1.30
CA LYS A 103 7.66 -2.22 -2.13
C LYS A 103 6.31 -1.52 -2.29
N SER A 104 5.29 -2.23 -2.78
CA SER A 104 3.96 -1.65 -3.01
C SER A 104 3.30 -1.17 -1.72
N THR A 105 3.54 -1.83 -0.59
CA THR A 105 3.05 -1.37 0.72
C THR A 105 3.70 -0.05 1.12
N ARG A 106 5.00 0.10 0.94
CA ARG A 106 5.73 1.35 1.22
C ARG A 106 5.25 2.49 0.30
N GLU A 107 5.08 2.21 -1.00
CA GLU A 107 4.52 3.19 -1.94
C GLU A 107 3.10 3.61 -1.54
N PHE A 108 2.28 2.66 -1.10
CA PHE A 108 0.93 2.96 -0.64
C PHE A 108 0.93 3.87 0.61
N LEU A 109 1.81 3.59 1.57
CA LEU A 109 1.99 4.43 2.75
C LEU A 109 2.47 5.84 2.40
N ARG A 110 3.48 5.96 1.52
CA ARG A 110 3.97 7.26 1.03
C ARG A 110 2.87 8.07 0.35
N LYS A 111 2.04 7.40 -0.45
CA LYS A 111 0.95 8.04 -1.19
C LYS A 111 -0.23 8.42 -0.29
N TRP A 112 -0.69 7.51 0.57
CA TRP A 112 -1.94 7.64 1.30
C TRP A 112 -1.79 7.98 2.79
N GLY A 113 -0.62 7.73 3.39
CA GLY A 113 -0.36 7.97 4.81
C GLY A 113 -0.96 6.92 5.75
N HIS A 114 -1.54 5.86 5.22
CA HIS A 114 -2.17 4.79 6.00
C HIS A 114 -2.12 3.44 5.26
N TYR A 115 -2.35 2.34 5.99
CA TYR A 115 -2.54 1.03 5.37
C TYR A 115 -3.88 0.96 4.62
N CYS A 116 -3.97 0.00 3.68
CA CYS A 116 -5.24 -0.34 3.04
C CYS A 116 -6.32 -0.60 4.08
N LYS A 117 -7.44 0.12 4.01
CA LYS A 117 -8.59 -0.02 4.89
C LYS A 117 -9.87 -0.13 4.08
N HIS A 118 -10.76 -0.97 4.54
CA HIS A 118 -12.09 -1.11 4.00
C HIS A 118 -13.06 -1.58 5.10
N ASP A 119 -14.35 -1.38 4.89
CA ASP A 119 -15.38 -1.93 5.74
C ASP A 119 -15.64 -3.41 5.44
N THR A 120 -16.66 -3.99 6.08
CA THR A 120 -17.05 -5.39 5.91
C THR A 120 -17.58 -5.72 4.51
N LEU A 121 -17.96 -4.72 3.75
CA LEU A 121 -18.47 -4.84 2.37
C LEU A 121 -17.42 -4.44 1.33
N MET A 122 -16.16 -4.27 1.75
CA MET A 122 -15.04 -3.86 0.93
C MET A 122 -15.11 -2.41 0.41
N LYS A 123 -15.96 -1.56 0.99
CA LYS A 123 -15.95 -0.14 0.69
C LYS A 123 -14.69 0.50 1.28
N PRO A 124 -13.93 1.28 0.50
CA PRO A 124 -12.72 1.93 1.01
C PRO A 124 -12.99 2.85 2.20
N ILE A 125 -12.10 2.80 3.18
CA ILE A 125 -12.03 3.76 4.28
C ILE A 125 -10.74 4.54 4.07
N ILE A 126 -10.87 5.85 3.79
CA ILE A 126 -9.75 6.73 3.46
C ILE A 126 -9.57 7.75 4.58
N PRO A 127 -8.68 7.47 5.56
CA PRO A 127 -8.33 8.48 6.57
C PRO A 127 -7.66 9.69 5.93
N PRO A 128 -7.76 10.87 6.55
CA PRO A 128 -7.02 12.03 6.10
C PRO A 128 -5.51 11.77 6.17
N LYS A 129 -4.77 12.28 5.20
CA LYS A 129 -3.32 12.30 5.23
C LYS A 129 -2.85 13.63 5.80
N TYR A 130 -2.08 13.56 6.88
CA TYR A 130 -1.48 14.72 7.53
C TYR A 130 -0.05 14.95 7.03
N ASP A 131 0.39 16.19 7.07
CA ASP A 131 1.78 16.53 6.81
C ASP A 131 2.61 16.33 8.08
N ILE A 132 3.19 15.12 8.22
CA ILE A 132 3.95 14.71 9.40
C ILE A 132 5.44 14.80 9.12
N GLY A 133 6.16 15.49 10.00
CA GLY A 133 7.62 15.46 10.09
C GLY A 133 8.08 14.61 11.28
N PHE A 134 8.95 13.62 11.05
CA PHE A 134 9.62 12.90 12.14
C PHE A 134 11.02 13.49 12.36
N ILE A 135 11.32 13.84 13.61
CA ILE A 135 12.66 14.24 14.07
C ILE A 135 13.25 13.02 14.80
N VAL A 136 14.23 12.39 14.22
CA VAL A 136 14.79 11.15 14.75
C VAL A 136 16.20 11.37 15.27
N ASN A 137 16.36 11.29 16.59
CA ASN A 137 17.66 11.29 17.26
C ASN A 137 18.18 9.84 17.33
N ASN A 138 19.50 9.65 17.28
CA ASN A 138 20.13 8.32 17.32
C ASN A 138 19.52 7.35 16.28
N CYS A 139 19.38 7.82 15.06
CA CYS A 139 18.75 7.07 13.98
C CYS A 139 19.64 5.88 13.57
N ASN A 140 19.01 4.78 13.23
CA ASN A 140 19.66 3.65 12.59
C ASN A 140 18.91 3.27 11.29
N HIS A 141 19.54 2.43 10.47
CA HIS A 141 18.97 2.04 9.18
C HIS A 141 17.61 1.34 9.30
N GLN A 142 17.41 0.51 10.32
CA GLN A 142 16.15 -0.20 10.53
C GLN A 142 15.03 0.77 10.88
N LEU A 143 15.31 1.70 11.79
CA LEU A 143 14.34 2.72 12.20
C LEU A 143 13.98 3.65 11.05
N LEU A 144 14.99 4.13 10.28
CA LEU A 144 14.77 4.95 9.09
C LEU A 144 13.90 4.22 8.06
N THR A 145 14.20 2.94 7.81
CA THR A 145 13.43 2.10 6.91
C THR A 145 11.97 1.93 7.37
N ALA A 146 11.75 1.79 8.67
CA ALA A 146 10.42 1.62 9.23
C ALA A 146 9.58 2.90 9.18
N LEU A 147 10.18 4.05 9.47
CA LEU A 147 9.46 5.32 9.67
C LEU A 147 9.24 6.13 8.39
N GLU A 148 10.20 6.14 7.46
CA GLU A 148 10.17 7.02 6.29
C GLU A 148 8.85 6.96 5.50
N PRO A 149 8.23 5.80 5.23
CA PRO A 149 7.00 5.78 4.44
C PRO A 149 5.79 6.44 5.12
N TRP A 150 5.83 6.63 6.43
CA TRP A 150 4.71 7.14 7.23
C TRP A 150 4.64 8.65 7.37
N CYS A 151 5.68 9.35 6.98
CA CYS A 151 5.77 10.80 7.13
C CYS A 151 5.94 11.50 5.79
N SER A 152 5.78 12.81 5.77
CA SER A 152 6.15 13.65 4.62
C SER A 152 7.65 13.83 4.56
N VAL A 153 8.26 14.09 5.72
CA VAL A 153 9.70 14.30 5.87
C VAL A 153 10.20 13.63 7.15
N ILE A 154 11.34 12.98 7.08
CA ILE A 154 12.11 12.52 8.23
C ILE A 154 13.39 13.32 8.33
N TYR A 155 13.63 13.89 9.50
CA TYR A 155 14.80 14.70 9.82
C TYR A 155 15.77 13.87 10.66
N VAL A 156 17.00 13.75 10.20
CA VAL A 156 18.08 13.00 10.87
C VAL A 156 19.22 13.92 11.25
N ASP A 157 19.97 13.59 12.30
CA ASP A 157 21.10 14.40 12.77
C ASP A 157 22.23 14.40 11.74
N GLU A 158 22.66 15.59 11.31
CA GLU A 158 23.76 15.74 10.33
C GLU A 158 25.10 15.24 10.85
N SER A 159 25.35 15.36 12.14
CA SER A 159 26.68 15.08 12.70
C SER A 159 27.04 13.59 12.73
N ASN A 160 26.03 12.73 12.85
CA ASN A 160 26.22 11.29 13.02
C ASN A 160 25.58 10.45 11.90
N ASP A 161 24.58 10.99 11.23
CA ASP A 161 23.65 10.17 10.41
C ASP A 161 23.70 10.50 8.90
N ILE A 162 24.60 11.38 8.44
CA ILE A 162 24.69 11.73 7.01
C ILE A 162 25.03 10.52 6.14
N VAL A 163 25.94 9.68 6.60
CA VAL A 163 26.33 8.44 5.90
C VAL A 163 25.17 7.45 5.89
N LEU A 164 24.44 7.36 6.99
CA LEU A 164 23.24 6.55 7.12
C LEU A 164 22.17 7.01 6.13
N ARG A 165 21.88 8.31 6.10
CA ARG A 165 20.94 8.96 5.19
C ARG A 165 21.27 8.65 3.73
N ASP A 166 22.50 8.91 3.32
CA ASP A 166 22.92 8.75 1.93
C ASP A 166 22.91 7.27 1.51
N ASN A 167 23.28 6.37 2.40
CA ASN A 167 23.15 4.92 2.17
C ASN A 167 21.69 4.49 2.02
N TYR A 168 20.81 4.99 2.87
CA TYR A 168 19.39 4.70 2.77
C TYR A 168 18.82 5.18 1.44
N ILE A 169 19.06 6.44 1.07
CA ILE A 169 18.61 7.01 -0.19
C ILE A 169 19.15 6.20 -1.37
N ARG A 170 20.43 5.89 -1.40
CA ARG A 170 21.04 5.11 -2.46
C ARG A 170 20.41 3.72 -2.64
N LEU A 171 20.03 3.06 -1.55
CA LEU A 171 19.44 1.71 -1.57
C LEU A 171 17.95 1.73 -1.88
N GLU A 172 17.22 2.70 -1.36
CA GLU A 172 15.76 2.73 -1.47
C GLU A 172 15.26 3.53 -2.69
N GLN A 173 15.98 4.55 -3.16
CA GLN A 173 15.54 5.38 -4.30
C GLN A 173 15.20 4.56 -5.56
N PRO A 174 15.92 3.48 -5.91
CA PRO A 174 15.54 2.64 -7.06
C PRO A 174 14.19 1.91 -6.89
N ASN A 175 13.67 1.83 -5.68
CA ASN A 175 12.44 1.13 -5.35
C ASN A 175 11.20 2.03 -5.29
N THR A 176 11.39 3.35 -5.42
CA THR A 176 10.31 4.33 -5.30
C THR A 176 10.40 5.42 -6.37
N SER A 177 9.24 5.94 -6.77
CA SER A 177 9.14 7.15 -7.61
C SER A 177 9.17 8.45 -6.78
N PHE A 178 9.03 8.36 -5.47
CA PHE A 178 9.14 9.52 -4.59
C PHE A 178 10.60 9.96 -4.47
N ASN A 179 10.83 11.27 -4.46
CA ASN A 179 12.17 11.83 -4.27
C ASN A 179 12.59 11.72 -2.80
N LEU A 180 13.45 10.75 -2.50
CA LEU A 180 13.91 10.53 -1.13
C LEU A 180 14.83 11.64 -0.60
N HIS A 181 15.49 12.41 -1.46
CA HIS A 181 16.25 13.58 -1.01
C HIS A 181 15.37 14.68 -0.42
N GLU A 182 14.10 14.74 -0.84
CA GLU A 182 13.11 15.66 -0.26
C GLU A 182 12.43 15.09 0.99
N ARG A 183 12.43 13.79 1.14
CA ARG A 183 11.78 13.08 2.25
C ARG A 183 12.71 12.77 3.42
N VAL A 184 13.99 12.59 3.18
CA VAL A 184 15.01 12.34 4.21
C VAL A 184 15.99 13.50 4.22
N LYS A 185 15.81 14.39 5.18
CA LYS A 185 16.56 15.64 5.28
C LYS A 185 17.44 15.66 6.52
N PRO A 186 18.54 16.42 6.49
CA PRO A 186 19.23 16.77 7.71
C PRO A 186 18.32 17.61 8.61
N PHE A 187 18.60 17.56 9.90
CA PHE A 187 17.93 18.38 10.87
C PHE A 187 18.24 19.86 10.62
N ASP A 188 17.25 20.65 10.26
CA ASP A 188 17.36 22.09 10.22
C ASP A 188 16.26 22.75 11.08
N ASN A 189 16.40 24.05 11.33
CA ASN A 189 15.49 24.80 12.17
C ASN A 189 14.23 25.26 11.42
N GLU A 190 14.17 25.09 10.10
CA GLU A 190 13.05 25.54 9.25
C GLU A 190 12.03 24.41 8.98
N LYS A 191 11.66 23.69 10.01
CA LYS A 191 10.65 22.61 9.87
C LYS A 191 9.27 23.22 9.70
N GLN A 192 8.62 22.91 8.58
CA GLN A 192 7.33 23.48 8.20
C GLN A 192 6.19 22.47 8.24
N ASN A 193 6.44 21.23 8.72
CA ASN A 193 5.38 20.23 8.77
C ASN A 193 4.27 20.61 9.76
N GLU A 194 3.05 20.26 9.40
CA GLU A 194 1.85 20.50 10.21
C GLU A 194 1.94 19.80 11.59
N ILE A 195 2.51 18.59 11.60
CA ILE A 195 2.72 17.81 12.83
C ILE A 195 4.19 17.41 12.89
N LEU A 196 4.85 17.72 14.01
CA LEU A 196 6.21 17.29 14.28
C LEU A 196 6.22 16.27 15.42
N VAL A 197 6.87 15.13 15.21
CA VAL A 197 7.02 14.06 16.20
C VAL A 197 8.49 13.78 16.43
N THR A 198 8.95 13.93 17.65
CA THR A 198 10.34 13.60 18.02
C THR A 198 10.43 12.16 18.51
N ILE A 199 11.40 11.42 17.98
CA ILE A 199 11.63 10.00 18.26
C ILE A 199 13.10 9.84 18.66
N ASP A 200 13.35 9.10 19.76
CA ASP A 200 14.69 8.71 20.16
C ASP A 200 14.91 7.22 19.81
N GLY A 201 15.83 6.98 18.89
CA GLY A 201 16.17 5.63 18.41
C GLY A 201 16.76 4.70 19.47
N ASN A 202 17.24 5.23 20.61
CA ASN A 202 17.70 4.40 21.71
C ASN A 202 16.55 3.66 22.44
N ASN A 203 15.31 4.07 22.21
CA ASN A 203 14.11 3.48 22.83
C ASN A 203 13.36 2.50 21.92
N PHE A 204 13.96 2.11 20.78
CA PHE A 204 13.35 1.20 19.80
C PHE A 204 14.20 -0.02 19.48
#